data_cc76627a56d85a334f448960401a866c
#
_entry.id   cc76627a56d85a334f448960401a866c
#
_cell.length_a   1.000
_cell.length_b   1.000
_cell.length_c   1.000
_cell.angle_alpha   90.00
_cell.angle_beta   90.00
_cell.angle_gamma   90.00
#
_symmetry.space_group_name_H-M   'P 1'
#
loop_
_entity.id
_entity.type
_entity.pdbx_description
1 polymer ?
#
loop_
_entity_poly.entity_id
_entity_poly.type
_entity_poly.pdbx_seq_one_letter_code
_entity_poly.pdbx_strand_id
1 'polypeptide(L)'
;CSSDLANKVQDRYYYSSKFNSGIRDWSARMDFDYTPMPQHHIKFGAEYIHHTFRPGIATSKIQDIDNGALQEDTVYNTSNSHAMRGQEISLYAEDNFNVNARFSLNAGVRTSLFHTQGKSYYSLQPRLSARYDLGQGYSAKASYTCMAQYVHMLSSTPLSMPTDLWVPITKDISPRSEE
;
A
#
# COMPACT_ATOMS: atom_id res chain seq x y z
N CYS A 1 -37.12 61.78 -1.53
CA CYS A 1 -37.03 60.33 -1.35
C CYS A 1 -35.76 59.88 -2.03
N SER A 2 -34.72 59.79 -1.25
CA SER A 2 -33.40 59.32 -1.67
C SER A 2 -33.40 57.77 -1.64
N SER A 3 -33.32 57.15 -2.78
CA SER A 3 -33.10 55.74 -2.86
C SER A 3 -31.60 55.48 -2.84
N ASP A 4 -31.04 55.27 -1.67
CA ASP A 4 -29.73 54.67 -1.50
C ASP A 4 -29.81 53.23 -1.93
N LEU A 5 -29.56 52.98 -3.21
CA LEU A 5 -29.15 51.67 -3.68
C LEU A 5 -27.72 51.45 -3.18
N ALA A 6 -27.63 50.91 -1.98
CA ALA A 6 -26.38 50.37 -1.48
C ALA A 6 -25.90 49.32 -2.50
N ASN A 7 -24.89 49.70 -3.26
CA ASN A 7 -24.14 48.81 -4.13
C ASN A 7 -23.50 47.77 -3.21
N LYS A 8 -24.10 46.57 -3.10
CA LYS A 8 -23.50 45.46 -2.37
C LYS A 8 -22.28 45.04 -3.18
N VAL A 9 -21.14 45.54 -2.76
CA VAL A 9 -19.85 45.01 -3.17
C VAL A 9 -19.82 43.55 -2.79
N GLN A 10 -19.81 42.65 -3.75
CA GLN A 10 -19.68 41.22 -3.52
C GLN A 10 -18.20 40.82 -3.73
N ASP A 11 -17.46 40.88 -2.66
CA ASP A 11 -16.13 40.29 -2.60
C ASP A 11 -16.28 38.76 -2.60
N ARG A 12 -15.69 38.11 -3.56
CA ARG A 12 -15.70 36.62 -3.66
C ARG A 12 -14.28 36.09 -3.58
N TYR A 13 -14.01 35.42 -2.52
CA TYR A 13 -12.76 34.67 -2.34
C TYR A 13 -12.99 33.22 -2.75
N TYR A 14 -12.26 32.75 -3.75
CA TYR A 14 -12.35 31.39 -4.23
C TYR A 14 -11.04 30.65 -3.91
N TYR A 15 -11.12 29.62 -3.05
CA TYR A 15 -10.01 28.74 -2.74
C TYR A 15 -10.33 27.34 -3.25
N SER A 16 -9.48 26.81 -4.13
CA SER A 16 -9.57 25.43 -4.61
C SER A 16 -8.24 24.74 -4.39
N SER A 17 -8.26 23.58 -3.74
CA SER A 17 -7.07 22.74 -3.56
C SER A 17 -7.36 21.35 -4.13
N LYS A 18 -6.47 20.86 -4.98
CA LYS A 18 -6.53 19.54 -5.57
C LYS A 18 -5.27 18.75 -5.21
N PHE A 19 -5.46 17.62 -4.56
CA PHE A 19 -4.39 16.68 -4.24
C PHE A 19 -4.54 15.42 -5.10
N ASN A 20 -3.47 14.98 -5.75
CA ASN A 20 -3.47 13.79 -6.59
C ASN A 20 -2.25 12.92 -6.26
N SER A 21 -2.47 11.78 -5.67
CA SER A 21 -1.45 10.79 -5.32
C SER A 21 -1.82 9.44 -5.93
N GLY A 22 -0.84 8.62 -6.25
CA GLY A 22 -1.11 7.31 -6.83
C GLY A 22 0.09 6.38 -6.81
N ILE A 23 -0.23 5.08 -6.90
CA ILE A 23 0.73 4.01 -7.06
C ILE A 23 0.38 3.24 -8.33
N ARG A 24 1.40 2.82 -9.08
CA ARG A 24 1.25 1.93 -10.23
C ARG A 24 2.21 0.78 -10.08
N ASP A 25 1.67 -0.43 -10.12
CA ASP A 25 2.43 -1.66 -9.97
C ASP A 25 2.35 -2.48 -11.25
N TRP A 26 3.49 -3.05 -11.61
CA TRP A 26 3.59 -4.10 -12.62
C TRP A 26 4.09 -5.35 -11.92
N SER A 27 3.33 -6.43 -12.01
CA SER A 27 3.68 -7.70 -11.38
C SER A 27 3.74 -8.82 -12.38
N ALA A 28 4.71 -9.70 -12.18
CA ALA A 28 4.82 -10.99 -12.85
C ALA A 28 4.98 -12.07 -11.78
N ARG A 29 4.19 -13.15 -11.89
CA ARG A 29 4.18 -14.25 -10.94
C ARG A 29 4.20 -15.57 -11.68
N MET A 30 4.96 -16.53 -11.15
CA MET A 30 4.99 -17.91 -11.59
C MET A 30 4.80 -18.82 -10.39
N ASP A 31 3.86 -19.76 -10.50
CA ASP A 31 3.53 -20.72 -9.45
C ASP A 31 3.63 -22.13 -10.01
N PHE A 32 4.16 -23.02 -9.20
CA PHE A 32 4.33 -24.43 -9.51
C PHE A 32 3.70 -25.28 -8.42
N ASP A 33 2.96 -26.30 -8.83
CA ASP A 33 2.39 -27.32 -7.96
C ASP A 33 3.07 -28.64 -8.24
N TYR A 34 3.56 -29.29 -7.19
CA TYR A 34 4.25 -30.57 -7.29
C TYR A 34 3.75 -31.53 -6.22
N THR A 35 3.24 -32.68 -6.63
CA THR A 35 2.71 -33.70 -5.73
C THR A 35 3.51 -34.98 -5.89
N PRO A 36 4.66 -35.12 -5.19
CA PRO A 36 5.51 -36.32 -5.29
C PRO A 36 4.85 -37.57 -4.72
N MET A 37 4.01 -37.38 -3.70
CA MET A 37 3.27 -38.46 -3.00
C MET A 37 1.88 -37.92 -2.62
N PRO A 38 0.87 -38.80 -2.43
CA PRO A 38 -0.47 -38.36 -2.03
C PRO A 38 -0.54 -37.54 -0.72
N GLN A 39 0.48 -37.69 0.11
CA GLN A 39 0.59 -37.04 1.42
C GLN A 39 1.20 -35.65 1.33
N HIS A 40 1.98 -35.33 0.29
CA HIS A 40 2.70 -34.08 0.10
C HIS A 40 2.16 -33.32 -1.08
N HIS A 41 1.78 -32.09 -0.85
CA HIS A 41 1.40 -31.14 -1.89
C HIS A 41 2.26 -29.90 -1.76
N ILE A 42 3.32 -29.86 -2.54
CA ILE A 42 4.34 -28.80 -2.50
C ILE A 42 3.96 -27.72 -3.51
N LYS A 43 3.89 -26.48 -3.04
CA LYS A 43 3.72 -25.31 -3.87
C LYS A 43 4.93 -24.41 -3.74
N PHE A 44 5.46 -23.96 -4.85
CA PHE A 44 6.56 -23.00 -4.85
C PHE A 44 6.43 -22.04 -6.01
N GLY A 45 6.99 -20.86 -5.87
CA GLY A 45 6.89 -19.86 -6.92
C GLY A 45 7.78 -18.67 -6.69
N ALA A 46 7.76 -17.79 -7.69
CA ALA A 46 8.47 -16.53 -7.70
C ALA A 46 7.53 -15.41 -8.12
N GLU A 47 7.70 -14.24 -7.52
CA GLU A 47 6.95 -13.05 -7.83
C GLU A 47 7.91 -11.87 -7.95
N TYR A 48 7.75 -11.07 -8.99
CA TYR A 48 8.44 -9.79 -9.19
C TYR A 48 7.42 -8.68 -9.30
N ILE A 49 7.62 -7.60 -8.53
CA ILE A 49 6.75 -6.43 -8.57
C ILE A 49 7.61 -5.19 -8.78
N HIS A 50 7.24 -4.38 -9.76
CA HIS A 50 7.81 -3.06 -9.98
C HIS A 50 6.79 -2.00 -9.56
N HIS A 51 7.12 -1.28 -8.50
CA HIS A 51 6.31 -0.21 -7.94
C HIS A 51 6.74 1.15 -8.50
N THR A 52 5.76 1.97 -8.89
CA THR A 52 5.97 3.37 -9.21
C THR A 52 5.06 4.22 -8.35
N PHE A 53 5.66 4.87 -7.36
CA PHE A 53 4.97 5.78 -6.45
C PHE A 53 4.98 7.20 -7.03
N ARG A 54 3.83 7.82 -7.08
CA ARG A 54 3.66 9.21 -7.40
C ARG A 54 3.16 9.92 -6.15
N PRO A 55 4.07 10.47 -5.32
CA PRO A 55 3.67 11.26 -4.17
C PRO A 55 2.88 12.46 -4.67
N GLY A 56 1.86 12.83 -3.91
CA GLY A 56 0.83 13.74 -4.36
C GLY A 56 1.32 15.07 -4.92
N ILE A 57 0.63 15.55 -5.94
CA ILE A 57 0.76 16.89 -6.47
C ILE A 57 -0.34 17.72 -5.81
N ALA A 58 0.03 18.71 -5.02
CA ALA A 58 -0.89 19.69 -4.48
C ALA A 58 -0.96 20.88 -5.44
N THR A 59 -2.13 21.14 -5.96
CA THR A 59 -2.43 22.35 -6.75
C THR A 59 -3.41 23.17 -5.96
N SER A 60 -3.02 24.37 -5.55
CA SER A 60 -3.89 25.33 -4.88
C SER A 60 -4.14 26.51 -5.81
N LYS A 61 -5.40 26.84 -6.03
CA LYS A 61 -5.83 28.00 -6.80
C LYS A 61 -6.51 28.97 -5.86
N ILE A 62 -6.02 30.21 -5.85
CA ILE A 62 -6.58 31.33 -5.10
C ILE A 62 -7.05 32.36 -6.11
N GLN A 63 -8.33 32.72 -6.05
CA GLN A 63 -8.90 33.79 -6.84
C GLN A 63 -9.55 34.75 -5.88
N ASP A 64 -9.15 36.00 -5.98
CA ASP A 64 -9.77 37.13 -5.28
C ASP A 64 -10.51 38.00 -6.30
N ILE A 65 -11.80 38.18 -6.12
CA ILE A 65 -12.68 38.97 -6.99
C ILE A 65 -13.24 40.10 -6.15
N ASP A 66 -12.69 41.28 -6.34
CA ASP A 66 -13.19 42.53 -5.73
C ASP A 66 -13.96 43.34 -6.78
N ASN A 67 -15.16 43.80 -6.42
CA ASN A 67 -16.04 44.59 -7.30
C ASN A 67 -16.29 43.99 -8.69
N GLY A 68 -16.24 42.65 -8.82
CA GLY A 68 -16.41 41.95 -10.10
C GLY A 68 -15.17 41.97 -11.01
N ALA A 69 -14.06 42.54 -10.55
CA ALA A 69 -12.76 42.48 -11.22
C ALA A 69 -11.87 41.44 -10.55
N LEU A 70 -11.22 40.62 -11.36
CA LEU A 70 -10.25 39.63 -10.88
C LEU A 70 -8.98 40.36 -10.41
N GLN A 71 -8.74 40.39 -9.10
CA GLN A 71 -7.58 41.05 -8.51
C GLN A 71 -6.37 40.15 -8.48
N GLU A 72 -6.58 38.85 -8.16
CA GLU A 72 -5.51 37.88 -8.07
C GLU A 72 -5.96 36.48 -8.60
N ASP A 73 -5.18 35.89 -9.49
CA ASP A 73 -5.33 34.51 -9.95
C ASP A 73 -3.98 33.78 -9.81
N THR A 74 -3.76 33.23 -8.65
CA THR A 74 -2.47 32.58 -8.35
C THR A 74 -2.66 31.06 -8.23
N VAL A 75 -1.90 30.33 -9.06
CA VAL A 75 -1.87 28.86 -9.03
C VAL A 75 -0.54 28.40 -8.45
N TYR A 76 -0.60 27.86 -7.25
CA TYR A 76 0.54 27.18 -6.63
C TYR A 76 0.54 25.72 -7.05
N ASN A 77 1.55 25.31 -7.79
CA ASN A 77 1.73 23.93 -8.20
C ASN A 77 3.00 23.37 -7.58
N THR A 78 2.83 22.47 -6.61
CA THR A 78 3.96 21.76 -5.99
C THR A 78 4.26 20.50 -6.81
N SER A 79 4.75 20.69 -8.04
CA SER A 79 5.07 19.56 -8.95
C SER A 79 6.44 18.94 -8.71
N ASN A 80 7.07 19.18 -7.57
CA ASN A 80 8.44 18.74 -7.28
C ASN A 80 8.54 17.29 -6.77
N SER A 81 7.49 16.51 -6.92
CA SER A 81 7.48 15.11 -6.50
C SER A 81 7.99 14.21 -7.62
N HIS A 82 9.28 13.90 -7.56
CA HIS A 82 9.86 12.87 -8.42
C HIS A 82 9.23 11.52 -8.12
N ALA A 83 8.82 10.80 -9.17
CA ALA A 83 8.29 9.47 -9.02
C ALA A 83 9.34 8.56 -8.36
N MET A 84 9.00 7.97 -7.23
CA MET A 84 9.86 6.99 -6.56
C MET A 84 9.59 5.61 -7.14
N ARG A 85 10.67 4.82 -7.33
CA ARG A 85 10.58 3.47 -7.86
C ARG A 85 11.04 2.48 -6.81
N GLY A 86 10.30 1.39 -6.67
CA GLY A 86 10.67 0.24 -5.86
C GLY A 86 10.59 -1.04 -6.68
N GLN A 87 11.42 -2.02 -6.35
CA GLN A 87 11.40 -3.34 -6.95
C GLN A 87 11.32 -4.36 -5.82
N GLU A 88 10.37 -5.29 -5.94
CA GLU A 88 10.22 -6.40 -5.02
C GLU A 88 10.38 -7.72 -5.76
N ILE A 89 11.24 -8.58 -5.24
CA ILE A 89 11.39 -9.97 -5.68
C ILE A 89 11.06 -10.85 -4.50
N SER A 90 10.13 -11.78 -4.68
CA SER A 90 9.72 -12.72 -3.65
C SER A 90 9.84 -14.15 -4.17
N LEU A 91 10.32 -15.04 -3.33
CA LEU A 91 10.32 -16.48 -3.54
C LEU A 91 9.54 -17.13 -2.40
N TYR A 92 8.77 -18.16 -2.70
CA TYR A 92 8.07 -18.91 -1.67
C TYR A 92 8.07 -20.38 -1.98
N ALA A 93 8.02 -21.18 -0.91
CA ALA A 93 7.76 -22.61 -0.96
C ALA A 93 6.92 -22.99 0.25
N GLU A 94 5.94 -23.86 0.03
CA GLU A 94 5.09 -24.42 1.08
C GLU A 94 4.79 -25.89 0.79
N ASP A 95 4.65 -26.69 1.84
CA ASP A 95 4.21 -28.08 1.77
C ASP A 95 2.97 -28.27 2.63
N ASN A 96 1.92 -28.77 2.00
CA ASN A 96 0.75 -29.29 2.68
C ASN A 96 0.94 -30.79 2.90
N PHE A 97 1.36 -31.14 4.09
CA PHE A 97 1.66 -32.51 4.49
C PHE A 97 0.50 -33.13 5.27
N ASN A 98 -0.14 -34.11 4.67
CA ASN A 98 -1.16 -34.93 5.33
C ASN A 98 -0.49 -36.13 6.02
N VAL A 99 -0.14 -35.94 7.30
CA VAL A 99 0.54 -36.99 8.09
C VAL A 99 -0.32 -38.24 8.22
N ASN A 100 -1.61 -38.04 8.45
CA ASN A 100 -2.63 -39.11 8.49
C ASN A 100 -4.03 -38.51 8.24
N ALA A 101 -5.07 -39.37 8.27
CA ALA A 101 -6.46 -38.92 8.04
C ALA A 101 -6.98 -37.88 9.05
N ARG A 102 -6.31 -37.71 10.19
CA ARG A 102 -6.72 -36.77 11.24
C ARG A 102 -5.79 -35.57 11.43
N PHE A 103 -4.54 -35.67 10.98
CA PHE A 103 -3.54 -34.65 11.20
C PHE A 103 -2.95 -34.16 9.89
N SER A 104 -3.08 -32.87 9.64
CA SER A 104 -2.46 -32.18 8.52
C SER A 104 -1.63 -31.00 9.00
N LEU A 105 -0.49 -30.80 8.37
CA LEU A 105 0.48 -29.74 8.64
C LEU A 105 0.71 -28.97 7.34
N ASN A 106 0.65 -27.65 7.40
CA ASN A 106 1.14 -26.77 6.33
C ASN A 106 2.36 -26.02 6.87
N ALA A 107 3.48 -26.20 6.20
CA ALA A 107 4.72 -25.51 6.52
C ALA A 107 5.22 -24.79 5.28
N GLY A 108 5.51 -23.51 5.39
CA GLY A 108 5.96 -22.69 4.28
C GLY A 108 6.92 -21.60 4.71
N VAL A 109 7.65 -21.11 3.74
CA VAL A 109 8.52 -19.94 3.89
C VAL A 109 8.41 -19.06 2.66
N ARG A 110 8.31 -17.77 2.90
CA ARG A 110 8.46 -16.74 1.86
C ARG A 110 9.67 -15.89 2.20
N THR A 111 10.49 -15.63 1.21
CA THR A 111 11.57 -14.65 1.31
C THR A 111 11.31 -13.55 0.30
N SER A 112 11.55 -12.31 0.70
CA SER A 112 11.40 -11.16 -0.19
C SER A 112 12.56 -10.21 -0.06
N LEU A 113 12.94 -9.63 -1.21
CA LEU A 113 13.94 -8.61 -1.37
C LEU A 113 13.26 -7.36 -1.95
N PHE A 114 13.27 -6.28 -1.21
CA PHE A 114 12.75 -5.00 -1.67
C PHE A 114 13.90 -4.03 -1.89
N HIS A 115 14.01 -3.48 -3.11
CA HIS A 115 15.03 -2.51 -3.48
C HIS A 115 14.40 -1.16 -3.81
N THR A 116 14.83 -0.10 -3.12
CA THR A 116 14.37 1.27 -3.36
C THR A 116 15.48 2.27 -3.03
N GLN A 117 15.63 3.32 -3.84
CA GLN A 117 16.56 4.43 -3.62
C GLN A 117 18.00 4.00 -3.25
N GLY A 118 18.50 2.93 -3.86
CA GLY A 118 19.86 2.41 -3.60
C GLY A 118 20.03 1.62 -2.31
N LYS A 119 18.94 1.32 -1.58
CA LYS A 119 18.94 0.39 -0.44
C LYS A 119 18.12 -0.86 -0.73
N SER A 120 18.57 -1.98 -0.19
CA SER A 120 17.90 -3.26 -0.26
C SER A 120 17.48 -3.70 1.14
N TYR A 121 16.27 -4.19 1.25
CA TYR A 121 15.69 -4.76 2.46
C TYR A 121 15.31 -6.20 2.20
N TYR A 122 15.70 -7.06 3.13
CA TYR A 122 15.43 -8.49 3.06
C TYR A 122 14.50 -8.89 4.20
N SER A 123 13.55 -9.77 3.92
CA SER A 123 12.73 -10.39 4.95
C SER A 123 12.55 -11.88 4.73
N LEU A 124 12.46 -12.60 5.83
CA LEU A 124 12.13 -14.02 5.89
C LEU A 124 10.79 -14.15 6.62
N GLN A 125 9.83 -14.82 6.01
CA GLN A 125 8.45 -14.90 6.48
C GLN A 125 8.04 -16.36 6.59
N PRO A 126 8.34 -17.02 7.72
CA PRO A 126 7.90 -18.38 7.99
C PRO A 126 6.39 -18.44 8.23
N ARG A 127 5.78 -19.52 7.80
CA ARG A 127 4.36 -19.85 8.01
C ARG A 127 4.25 -21.28 8.44
N LEU A 128 3.50 -21.53 9.49
CA LEU A 128 3.22 -22.86 10.00
C LEU A 128 1.76 -22.93 10.42
N SER A 129 1.05 -23.94 9.96
CA SER A 129 -0.29 -24.21 10.45
C SER A 129 -0.51 -25.70 10.59
N ALA A 130 -1.18 -26.09 11.65
CA ALA A 130 -1.52 -27.47 11.97
C ALA A 130 -3.04 -27.58 12.18
N ARG A 131 -3.60 -28.69 11.68
CA ARG A 131 -4.99 -29.07 11.90
C ARG A 131 -5.05 -30.50 12.41
N TYR A 132 -5.78 -30.68 13.50
CA TYR A 132 -6.07 -31.99 14.08
C TYR A 132 -7.59 -32.22 14.12
N ASP A 133 -8.05 -33.31 13.52
CA ASP A 133 -9.44 -33.74 13.55
C ASP A 133 -9.68 -34.58 14.79
N LEU A 134 -10.50 -34.07 15.71
CA LEU A 134 -10.88 -34.72 16.96
C LEU A 134 -11.99 -35.76 16.79
N GLY A 135 -12.59 -35.83 15.60
CA GLY A 135 -13.77 -36.66 15.35
C GLY A 135 -15.05 -35.99 15.82
N GLN A 136 -16.19 -36.63 15.55
CA GLN A 136 -17.53 -36.15 15.90
C GLN A 136 -17.84 -34.73 15.38
N GLY A 137 -17.19 -34.29 14.28
CA GLY A 137 -17.38 -32.96 13.71
C GLY A 137 -16.52 -31.86 14.35
N TYR A 138 -15.63 -32.17 15.30
CA TYR A 138 -14.72 -31.22 15.94
C TYR A 138 -13.35 -31.26 15.32
N SER A 139 -12.72 -30.10 15.14
CA SER A 139 -11.30 -29.97 14.73
C SER A 139 -10.61 -28.84 15.47
N ALA A 140 -9.37 -29.06 15.88
CA ALA A 140 -8.47 -28.04 16.43
C ALA A 140 -7.54 -27.53 15.31
N LYS A 141 -7.27 -26.21 15.30
CA LYS A 141 -6.35 -25.55 14.36
C LYS A 141 -5.45 -24.61 15.14
N ALA A 142 -4.16 -24.59 14.77
CA ALA A 142 -3.19 -23.64 15.26
C ALA A 142 -2.40 -23.10 14.06
N SER A 143 -2.05 -21.81 14.09
CA SER A 143 -1.24 -21.19 13.03
C SER A 143 -0.29 -20.17 13.60
N TYR A 144 0.89 -20.10 13.00
CA TYR A 144 1.88 -19.05 13.23
C TYR A 144 2.31 -18.48 11.87
N THR A 145 2.37 -17.17 11.75
CA THR A 145 2.75 -16.49 10.52
C THR A 145 3.52 -15.22 10.88
N CYS A 146 4.68 -15.03 10.26
CA CYS A 146 5.42 -13.79 10.29
C CYS A 146 5.31 -13.10 8.94
N MET A 147 5.01 -11.79 8.93
CA MET A 147 4.86 -11.01 7.70
C MET A 147 5.67 -9.74 7.75
N ALA A 148 6.14 -9.26 6.60
CA ALA A 148 6.80 -7.98 6.46
C ALA A 148 6.08 -7.09 5.46
N GLN A 149 5.96 -5.81 5.77
CA GLN A 149 5.33 -4.82 4.91
C GLN A 149 6.35 -3.75 4.51
N TYR A 150 6.44 -3.49 3.18
CA TYR A 150 7.39 -2.52 2.60
C TYR A 150 6.74 -1.22 2.16
N VAL A 151 5.43 -1.16 2.12
CA VAL A 151 4.67 0.00 1.67
C VAL A 151 3.78 0.46 2.80
N HIS A 152 3.92 1.72 3.19
CA HIS A 152 3.11 2.32 4.25
C HIS A 152 2.16 3.35 3.66
N MET A 153 0.94 3.36 4.15
CA MET A 153 -0.01 4.42 3.91
C MET A 153 0.09 5.43 5.06
N LEU A 154 0.54 6.63 4.74
CA LEU A 154 0.47 7.74 5.67
C LEU A 154 -0.87 8.44 5.45
N SER A 155 -1.77 8.29 6.41
CA SER A 155 -3.01 9.06 6.46
C SER A 155 -2.79 10.27 7.35
N SER A 156 -2.87 11.46 6.78
CA SER A 156 -2.92 12.68 7.57
C SER A 156 -4.33 13.26 7.43
N THR A 157 -4.98 13.46 8.58
CA THR A 157 -6.26 14.16 8.69
C THR A 157 -6.03 15.58 9.23
N PRO A 158 -5.51 16.53 8.44
CA PRO A 158 -5.62 17.92 8.81
C PRO A 158 -7.08 18.34 8.69
N LEU A 159 -7.49 19.32 9.48
CA LEU A 159 -8.88 19.79 9.64
C LEU A 159 -9.62 20.12 8.32
N SER A 160 -8.91 20.18 7.19
CA SER A 160 -9.47 20.60 5.90
C SER A 160 -9.51 19.55 4.80
N MET A 161 -8.64 18.52 4.82
CA MET A 161 -8.62 17.46 3.79
C MET A 161 -7.96 16.18 4.31
N PRO A 162 -8.63 15.02 4.21
CA PRO A 162 -7.96 13.74 4.37
C PRO A 162 -7.04 13.48 3.18
N THR A 163 -5.74 13.39 3.42
CA THR A 163 -4.77 13.07 2.38
C THR A 163 -4.10 11.75 2.71
N ASP A 164 -4.39 10.73 1.93
CA ASP A 164 -3.73 9.44 2.01
C ASP A 164 -2.52 9.45 1.07
N LEU A 165 -1.34 9.29 1.64
CA LEU A 165 -0.08 9.25 0.90
C LEU A 165 0.54 7.87 1.00
N TRP A 166 0.71 7.20 -0.13
CA TRP A 166 1.45 5.95 -0.21
C TRP A 166 2.94 6.21 -0.34
N VAL A 167 3.70 5.73 0.63
CA VAL A 167 5.16 5.92 0.67
C VAL A 167 5.83 4.56 0.75
N PRO A 168 6.85 4.30 -0.09
CA PRO A 168 7.74 3.17 0.09
C PRO A 168 8.60 3.38 1.33
N ILE A 169 9.12 2.30 1.89
CA ILE A 169 10.19 2.40 2.88
C ILE A 169 11.35 3.19 2.30
N THR A 170 11.94 4.05 3.12
CA THR A 170 13.06 4.92 2.77
C THR A 170 14.25 4.60 3.67
N LYS A 171 15.35 5.37 3.51
CA LYS A 171 16.53 5.25 4.38
C LYS A 171 16.21 5.37 5.87
N ASP A 172 15.19 6.16 6.19
CA ASP A 172 14.83 6.54 7.56
C ASP A 172 13.61 5.76 8.10
N ILE A 173 12.94 5.01 7.23
CA ILE A 173 11.75 4.23 7.56
C ILE A 173 12.04 2.76 7.26
N SER A 174 12.18 1.95 8.30
CA SER A 174 12.41 0.50 8.20
C SER A 174 11.13 -0.25 7.83
N PRO A 175 11.24 -1.45 7.23
CA PRO A 175 10.10 -2.35 7.05
C PRO A 175 9.45 -2.67 8.39
N ARG A 176 8.13 -2.72 8.41
CA ARG A 176 7.38 -3.19 9.58
C ARG A 176 7.26 -4.71 9.51
N SER A 177 7.67 -5.41 10.55
CA SER A 177 7.42 -6.83 10.75
C SER A 177 6.25 -7.01 11.71
N GLU A 178 5.33 -7.90 11.41
CA GLU A 178 4.22 -8.31 12.28
C GLU A 178 4.34 -9.80 12.54
N GLU A 179 4.31 -10.17 13.82
CA GLU A 179 4.29 -11.55 14.30
C GLU A 179 2.90 -11.95 14.78
#